data_542931aae080390352418496f09e6587
#
_entry.id   542931aae080390352418496f09e6587
#
_cell.length_a   1.000
_cell.length_b   1.000
_cell.length_c   1.000
_cell.angle_alpha   90.00
_cell.angle_beta   90.00
_cell.angle_gamma   90.00
#
_symmetry.space_group_name_H-M   'P 1'
#
loop_
_entity.id
_entity.type
_entity.pdbx_description
1 polymer ?
#
loop_
_entity_poly.entity_id
_entity_poly.type
_entity_poly.pdbx_seq_one_letter_code
_entity_poly.pdbx_strand_id
1 'polypeptide(L)'
;AGVNGSGKHNNWSLTTDDGINLLEPGKTPHENIQFLLVLTCILKAVDEHADLLRESAADVGNDERLGGNEAPPAVISVFLGEQLQDVLEQLISTGTATHSKTGEILDTGVKTLPDFMKDATDRNRTSPFAFTGNKFEFRMVGSRDSISECNVVLNTIAAEVFRDACDRLEAADDFDTAVHDLIKELSLIHI
;
A
#
# COMPACT_ATOMS: atom_id res chain seq x y z
N ALA A 1 11.10 15.98 29.35
CA ALA A 1 9.81 15.42 28.96
C ALA A 1 10.00 14.77 27.59
N GLY A 2 9.80 13.46 27.50
CA GLY A 2 9.94 12.74 26.24
C GLY A 2 8.90 13.20 25.21
N VAL A 3 9.28 13.17 23.93
CA VAL A 3 8.35 13.41 22.82
C VAL A 3 7.40 12.21 22.74
N ASN A 4 6.08 12.46 22.68
CA ASN A 4 5.09 11.40 22.50
C ASN A 4 5.20 10.83 21.08
N GLY A 5 5.17 9.49 20.94
CA GLY A 5 5.19 8.80 19.65
C GLY A 5 3.96 9.01 18.79
N SER A 6 2.90 9.64 19.32
CA SER A 6 1.65 9.90 18.59
C SER A 6 1.84 10.77 17.36
N GLY A 7 1.24 10.35 16.26
CA GLY A 7 1.15 11.08 15.01
C GLY A 7 -0.25 11.00 14.41
N LYS A 8 -0.41 11.52 13.20
CA LYS A 8 -1.62 11.33 12.41
C LYS A 8 -1.47 10.09 11.54
N HIS A 9 -2.50 9.27 11.49
CA HIS A 9 -2.63 8.23 10.49
C HIS A 9 -3.42 8.81 9.31
N ASN A 10 -2.70 9.22 8.27
CA ASN A 10 -3.31 9.72 7.05
C ASN A 10 -3.82 8.55 6.21
N ASN A 11 -5.12 8.31 6.25
CA ASN A 11 -5.75 7.31 5.43
C ASN A 11 -5.95 7.87 4.01
N TRP A 12 -5.42 7.17 3.02
CA TRP A 12 -5.41 7.61 1.63
C TRP A 12 -5.86 6.47 0.71
N SER A 13 -6.78 6.77 -0.21
CA SER A 13 -7.29 5.85 -1.22
C SER A 13 -7.61 6.59 -2.51
N LEU A 14 -7.84 5.85 -3.57
CA LEU A 14 -8.24 6.35 -4.89
C LEU A 14 -9.63 5.85 -5.22
N THR A 15 -10.52 6.76 -5.56
CA THR A 15 -11.90 6.46 -5.90
C THR A 15 -12.28 7.15 -7.20
N THR A 16 -12.95 6.42 -8.08
CA THR A 16 -13.52 6.98 -9.30
C THR A 16 -14.71 7.91 -8.99
N ASP A 17 -15.18 8.68 -9.95
CA ASP A 17 -16.31 9.62 -9.80
C ASP A 17 -17.65 8.90 -9.56
N ASP A 18 -17.78 7.64 -9.99
CA ASP A 18 -18.91 6.76 -9.69
C ASP A 18 -18.79 6.01 -8.35
N GLY A 19 -17.73 6.28 -7.58
CA GLY A 19 -17.57 5.79 -6.21
C GLY A 19 -16.87 4.44 -6.07
N ILE A 20 -16.25 3.91 -7.13
CA ILE A 20 -15.48 2.67 -7.06
C ILE A 20 -14.12 2.93 -6.42
N ASN A 21 -13.82 2.24 -5.32
CA ASN A 21 -12.50 2.29 -4.69
C ASN A 21 -11.52 1.38 -5.47
N LEU A 22 -10.52 1.99 -6.09
CA LEU A 22 -9.52 1.28 -6.89
C LEU A 22 -8.53 0.45 -6.05
N LEU A 23 -8.50 0.69 -4.74
CA LEU A 23 -7.70 -0.07 -3.78
C LEU A 23 -8.53 -1.14 -3.04
N GLU A 24 -9.72 -1.48 -3.54
CA GLU A 24 -10.51 -2.59 -3.01
C GLU A 24 -10.07 -3.92 -3.64
N PRO A 25 -9.41 -4.82 -2.89
CA PRO A 25 -8.87 -6.07 -3.43
C PRO A 25 -9.98 -7.07 -3.80
N GLY A 26 -11.15 -6.96 -3.17
CA GLY A 26 -12.22 -7.93 -3.30
C GLY A 26 -11.93 -9.25 -2.57
N LYS A 27 -12.70 -10.29 -2.90
CA LYS A 27 -12.56 -11.62 -2.26
C LYS A 27 -11.39 -12.42 -2.82
N THR A 28 -11.01 -12.17 -4.07
CA THR A 28 -9.94 -12.87 -4.80
C THR A 28 -8.94 -11.85 -5.35
N PRO A 29 -8.06 -11.28 -4.50
CA PRO A 29 -7.11 -10.24 -4.91
C PRO A 29 -6.22 -10.64 -6.10
N HIS A 30 -5.85 -11.92 -6.19
CA HIS A 30 -5.02 -12.47 -7.26
C HIS A 30 -5.69 -12.46 -8.65
N GLU A 31 -7.02 -12.38 -8.70
CA GLU A 31 -7.80 -12.29 -9.95
C GLU A 31 -8.18 -10.84 -10.30
N ASN A 32 -8.03 -9.92 -9.36
CA ASN A 32 -8.42 -8.52 -9.54
C ASN A 32 -7.29 -7.72 -10.22
N ILE A 33 -7.21 -7.82 -11.53
CA ILE A 33 -6.15 -7.21 -12.34
C ILE A 33 -6.15 -5.68 -12.19
N GLN A 34 -7.30 -5.03 -12.13
CA GLN A 34 -7.40 -3.59 -11.90
C GLN A 34 -6.78 -3.18 -10.56
N PHE A 35 -7.12 -3.90 -9.50
CA PHE A 35 -6.54 -3.66 -8.18
C PHE A 35 -5.02 -3.87 -8.19
N LEU A 36 -4.54 -4.96 -8.78
CA LEU A 36 -3.10 -5.28 -8.85
C LEU A 36 -2.33 -4.22 -9.64
N LEU A 37 -2.87 -3.76 -10.76
CA LEU A 37 -2.26 -2.67 -11.53
C LEU A 37 -2.16 -1.38 -10.72
N VAL A 38 -3.25 -0.97 -10.09
CA VAL A 38 -3.28 0.23 -9.25
C VAL A 38 -2.32 0.11 -8.07
N LEU A 39 -2.34 -1.03 -7.39
CA LEU A 39 -1.43 -1.32 -6.28
C LEU A 39 0.04 -1.18 -6.70
N THR A 40 0.44 -1.85 -7.78
CA THR A 40 1.82 -1.84 -8.25
C THR A 40 2.27 -0.46 -8.76
N CYS A 41 1.38 0.32 -9.38
CA CYS A 41 1.64 1.72 -9.71
C CYS A 41 1.92 2.57 -8.47
N ILE A 42 1.16 2.38 -7.39
CA ILE A 42 1.39 3.11 -6.13
C ILE A 42 2.71 2.69 -5.49
N LEU A 43 3.05 1.40 -5.50
CA LEU A 43 4.33 0.91 -5.00
C LEU A 43 5.49 1.57 -5.73
N LYS A 44 5.44 1.61 -7.06
CA LYS A 44 6.44 2.30 -7.89
C LYS A 44 6.53 3.78 -7.53
N ALA A 45 5.41 4.47 -7.44
CA ALA A 45 5.37 5.89 -7.13
C ALA A 45 6.03 6.21 -5.79
N VAL A 46 5.76 5.40 -4.78
CA VAL A 46 6.35 5.57 -3.43
C VAL A 46 7.83 5.21 -3.41
N ASP A 47 8.26 4.19 -4.15
CA ASP A 47 9.66 3.81 -4.23
C ASP A 47 10.51 4.88 -4.94
N GLU A 48 10.08 5.34 -6.11
CA GLU A 48 10.81 6.35 -6.90
C GLU A 48 10.86 7.73 -6.23
N HIS A 49 9.84 8.07 -5.44
CA HIS A 49 9.71 9.39 -4.79
C HIS A 49 9.67 9.28 -3.26
N ALA A 50 10.35 8.28 -2.70
CA ALA A 50 10.40 8.06 -1.26
C ALA A 50 10.98 9.27 -0.50
N ASP A 51 11.96 9.94 -1.07
CA ASP A 51 12.58 11.15 -0.54
C ASP A 51 11.59 12.33 -0.48
N LEU A 52 10.82 12.54 -1.54
CA LEU A 52 9.80 13.59 -1.59
C LEU A 52 8.66 13.31 -0.59
N LEU A 53 8.23 12.04 -0.49
CA LEU A 53 7.22 11.65 0.49
C LEU A 53 7.75 11.80 1.92
N ARG A 54 9.02 11.50 2.16
CA ARG A 54 9.68 11.72 3.45
C ARG A 54 9.76 13.21 3.79
N GLU A 55 10.10 14.05 2.83
CA GLU A 55 10.17 15.50 3.00
C GLU A 55 8.82 16.09 3.38
N SER A 56 7.72 15.59 2.84
CA SER A 56 6.36 16.05 3.16
C SER A 56 5.96 15.87 4.64
N ALA A 57 6.72 15.10 5.40
CA ALA A 57 6.54 14.89 6.83
C ALA A 57 7.73 15.43 7.65
N ALA A 58 8.64 16.18 7.03
CA ALA A 58 9.82 16.74 7.67
C ALA A 58 9.46 17.99 8.50
N ASP A 59 9.65 17.89 9.80
CA ASP A 59 9.56 19.00 10.77
C ASP A 59 10.48 18.68 11.95
N VAL A 60 11.06 19.69 12.54
CA VAL A 60 12.03 19.53 13.64
C VAL A 60 11.46 18.68 14.77
N GLY A 61 10.23 18.94 15.19
CA GLY A 61 9.57 18.18 16.25
C GLY A 61 9.20 16.75 15.82
N ASN A 62 8.86 16.58 14.54
CA ASN A 62 8.51 15.28 14.00
C ASN A 62 9.74 14.40 13.74
N ASP A 63 10.84 14.99 13.32
CA ASP A 63 12.11 14.28 13.12
C ASP A 63 12.67 13.71 14.43
N GLU A 64 12.48 14.43 15.54
CA GLU A 64 12.80 13.89 16.88
C GLU A 64 11.85 12.78 17.34
N ARG A 65 10.61 12.74 16.82
CA ARG A 65 9.63 11.71 17.12
C ARG A 65 9.88 10.42 16.36
N LEU A 66 10.22 10.51 15.05
CA LEU A 66 10.36 9.34 14.19
C LEU A 66 11.45 8.39 14.68
N GLY A 67 11.14 7.09 14.65
CA GLY A 67 12.02 6.04 15.15
C GLY A 67 12.01 5.86 16.68
N GLY A 68 11.26 6.68 17.42
CA GLY A 68 11.11 6.58 18.86
C GLY A 68 9.75 6.05 19.29
N ASN A 69 9.69 5.31 20.39
CA ASN A 69 8.46 4.76 20.99
C ASN A 69 7.59 4.01 19.94
N GLU A 70 6.33 4.47 19.74
CA GLU A 70 5.37 3.89 18.80
C GLU A 70 5.38 4.58 17.41
N ALA A 71 6.31 5.50 17.17
CA ALA A 71 6.43 6.18 15.90
C ALA A 71 7.06 5.27 14.84
N PRO A 72 6.68 5.40 13.55
CA PRO A 72 7.34 4.67 12.49
C PRO A 72 8.81 5.14 12.32
N PRO A 73 9.68 4.32 11.70
CA PRO A 73 11.04 4.73 11.38
C PRO A 73 11.04 5.93 10.42
N ALA A 74 12.15 6.68 10.40
CA ALA A 74 12.31 7.86 9.56
C ALA A 74 12.60 7.54 8.08
N VAL A 75 12.55 6.27 7.70
CA VAL A 75 12.78 5.78 6.33
C VAL A 75 11.46 5.28 5.76
N ILE A 76 11.14 5.68 4.54
CA ILE A 76 9.94 5.17 3.85
C ILE A 76 10.11 3.68 3.58
N SER A 77 9.13 2.91 3.98
CA SER A 77 8.94 1.50 3.63
C SER A 77 7.46 1.21 3.50
N VAL A 78 7.12 0.24 2.65
CA VAL A 78 5.74 -0.16 2.39
C VAL A 78 5.46 -1.51 3.03
N PHE A 79 4.29 -1.63 3.65
CA PHE A 79 3.79 -2.88 4.19
C PHE A 79 2.48 -3.25 3.51
N LEU A 80 2.40 -4.44 2.95
CA LEU A 80 1.22 -4.94 2.22
C LEU A 80 0.45 -6.03 2.98
N GLY A 81 1.09 -6.68 3.93
CA GLY A 81 0.59 -7.90 4.57
C GLY A 81 0.92 -9.17 3.78
N GLU A 82 0.88 -10.30 4.46
CA GLU A 82 1.31 -11.60 3.91
C GLU A 82 0.53 -12.02 2.66
N GLN A 83 -0.76 -11.72 2.61
CA GLN A 83 -1.62 -12.10 1.48
C GLN A 83 -1.20 -11.43 0.17
N LEU A 84 -1.05 -10.12 0.18
CA LEU A 84 -0.69 -9.37 -1.02
C LEU A 84 0.76 -9.56 -1.40
N GLN A 85 1.65 -9.70 -0.42
CA GLN A 85 3.04 -10.03 -0.67
C GLN A 85 3.17 -11.37 -1.41
N ASP A 86 2.46 -12.40 -0.96
CA ASP A 86 2.43 -13.72 -1.61
C ASP A 86 1.90 -13.62 -3.06
N VAL A 87 0.85 -12.82 -3.30
CA VAL A 87 0.33 -12.60 -4.66
C VAL A 87 1.37 -11.94 -5.56
N LEU A 88 2.08 -10.92 -5.08
CA LEU A 88 3.13 -10.26 -5.86
C LEU A 88 4.32 -11.18 -6.11
N GLU A 89 4.74 -11.97 -5.13
CA GLU A 89 5.81 -12.97 -5.29
C GLU A 89 5.46 -14.03 -6.34
N GLN A 90 4.21 -14.48 -6.40
CA GLN A 90 3.72 -15.38 -7.46
C GLN A 90 3.82 -14.71 -8.83
N LEU A 91 3.35 -13.45 -8.95
CA LEU A 91 3.41 -12.70 -10.22
C LEU A 91 4.84 -12.53 -10.72
N ILE A 92 5.78 -12.24 -9.82
CA ILE A 92 7.19 -12.08 -10.16
C ILE A 92 7.81 -13.40 -10.61
N SER A 93 7.57 -14.49 -9.86
CA SER A 93 8.26 -15.77 -10.09
C SER A 93 7.70 -16.54 -11.28
N THR A 94 6.38 -16.52 -11.48
CA THR A 94 5.69 -17.33 -12.49
C THR A 94 4.98 -16.52 -13.56
N GLY A 95 4.83 -15.20 -13.37
CA GLY A 95 4.05 -14.33 -14.24
C GLY A 95 2.54 -14.38 -14.02
N THR A 96 2.07 -15.28 -13.15
CA THR A 96 0.65 -15.41 -12.81
C THR A 96 0.47 -15.70 -11.34
N ALA A 97 -0.55 -15.11 -10.71
CA ALA A 97 -0.97 -15.47 -9.37
C ALA A 97 -2.17 -16.42 -9.45
N THR A 98 -2.07 -17.57 -8.83
CA THR A 98 -3.09 -18.63 -8.92
C THR A 98 -3.93 -18.76 -7.66
N HIS A 99 -3.50 -18.19 -6.56
CA HIS A 99 -4.21 -18.21 -5.28
C HIS A 99 -3.83 -16.99 -4.42
N SER A 100 -4.65 -16.72 -3.43
CA SER A 100 -4.36 -15.79 -2.35
C SER A 100 -4.39 -16.57 -1.04
N LYS A 101 -3.45 -16.30 -0.13
CA LYS A 101 -3.54 -16.84 1.23
C LYS A 101 -4.82 -16.32 1.87
N THR A 102 -5.71 -17.22 2.23
CA THR A 102 -6.87 -16.89 3.08
C THR A 102 -6.40 -16.89 4.52
N GLY A 103 -6.90 -15.94 5.32
CA GLY A 103 -6.58 -15.90 6.75
C GLY A 103 -6.86 -17.25 7.40
N GLU A 104 -5.95 -17.70 8.28
CA GLU A 104 -6.16 -18.91 9.06
C GLU A 104 -7.44 -18.78 9.90
N ILE A 105 -8.26 -19.81 9.87
CA ILE A 105 -9.40 -19.92 10.81
C ILE A 105 -8.80 -20.17 12.18
N LEU A 106 -8.93 -19.22 13.09
CA LEU A 106 -8.62 -19.42 14.49
C LEU A 106 -9.67 -20.35 15.06
N ASP A 107 -9.34 -21.65 15.11
CA ASP A 107 -10.09 -22.59 15.92
C ASP A 107 -9.85 -22.23 17.40
N THR A 108 -10.84 -21.60 17.99
CA THR A 108 -10.78 -21.21 19.41
C THR A 108 -10.84 -22.41 20.36
N GLY A 109 -11.09 -23.62 19.85
CA GLY A 109 -11.29 -24.83 20.65
C GLY A 109 -12.53 -24.79 21.56
N VAL A 110 -13.32 -23.72 21.49
CA VAL A 110 -14.50 -23.49 22.32
C VAL A 110 -15.75 -23.57 21.45
N LYS A 111 -16.52 -24.64 21.57
CA LYS A 111 -17.73 -24.92 20.75
C LYS A 111 -18.82 -23.85 20.79
N THR A 112 -18.74 -22.88 21.67
CA THR A 112 -19.73 -21.80 21.86
C THR A 112 -19.32 -20.45 21.26
N LEU A 113 -18.08 -20.32 20.77
CA LEU A 113 -17.62 -19.12 20.07
C LEU A 113 -17.60 -19.38 18.56
N PRO A 114 -18.09 -18.46 17.75
CA PRO A 114 -17.95 -18.57 16.30
C PRO A 114 -16.45 -18.57 15.92
N ASP A 115 -16.11 -19.30 14.88
CA ASP A 115 -14.78 -19.27 14.29
C ASP A 115 -14.48 -17.85 13.81
N PHE A 116 -13.41 -17.26 14.30
CA PHE A 116 -12.94 -15.97 13.83
C PHE A 116 -11.92 -16.20 12.72
N MET A 117 -12.14 -15.60 11.57
CA MET A 117 -11.09 -15.48 10.58
C MET A 117 -9.99 -14.57 11.16
N LYS A 118 -8.80 -15.10 11.32
CA LYS A 118 -7.61 -14.30 11.61
C LYS A 118 -7.49 -13.30 10.46
N ASP A 119 -7.52 -12.02 10.81
CA ASP A 119 -7.32 -10.97 9.80
C ASP A 119 -5.95 -11.18 9.16
N ALA A 120 -5.95 -11.59 7.87
CA ALA A 120 -4.72 -11.80 7.11
C ALA A 120 -3.97 -10.47 6.85
N THR A 121 -4.59 -9.35 7.17
CA THR A 121 -3.95 -8.04 7.22
C THR A 121 -3.26 -7.90 8.57
N ASP A 122 -2.06 -8.47 8.71
CA ASP A 122 -1.22 -8.20 9.87
C ASP A 122 -0.94 -6.69 9.91
N ARG A 123 -1.51 -6.02 10.92
CA ARG A 123 -1.29 -4.59 11.13
C ARG A 123 0.11 -4.38 11.69
N ASN A 124 1.11 -4.35 10.80
CA ASN A 124 2.40 -3.82 11.20
C ASN A 124 2.25 -2.34 11.58
N ARG A 125 2.15 -2.07 12.87
CA ARG A 125 1.94 -0.72 13.42
C ARG A 125 3.14 0.20 13.24
N THR A 126 4.29 -0.34 12.84
CA THR A 126 5.54 0.39 12.71
C THR A 126 5.88 0.79 11.28
N SER A 127 5.21 0.25 10.25
CA SER A 127 5.46 0.66 8.87
C SER A 127 4.96 2.09 8.61
N PRO A 128 5.79 2.95 8.00
CA PRO A 128 5.40 4.33 7.67
C PRO A 128 4.30 4.43 6.62
N PHE A 129 4.24 3.49 5.69
CA PHE A 129 3.21 3.42 4.65
C PHE A 129 2.67 1.99 4.56
N ALA A 130 1.46 1.77 5.06
CA ALA A 130 0.88 0.44 5.21
C ALA A 130 -0.46 0.32 4.49
N PHE A 131 -0.64 -0.79 3.75
CA PHE A 131 -1.93 -1.16 3.19
C PHE A 131 -2.82 -1.74 4.30
N THR A 132 -4.04 -1.22 4.44
CA THR A 132 -4.96 -1.58 5.52
C THR A 132 -6.35 -1.98 4.97
N GLY A 133 -6.36 -3.02 4.16
CA GLY A 133 -7.56 -3.65 3.63
C GLY A 133 -8.06 -3.06 2.31
N ASN A 134 -8.27 -1.75 2.21
CA ASN A 134 -8.74 -1.07 1.00
C ASN A 134 -8.22 0.36 0.84
N LYS A 135 -7.13 0.68 1.53
CA LYS A 135 -6.47 1.98 1.53
C LYS A 135 -5.07 1.86 2.07
N PHE A 136 -4.26 2.89 1.86
CA PHE A 136 -2.99 3.06 2.54
C PHE A 136 -3.12 4.00 3.74
N GLU A 137 -2.33 3.74 4.76
CA GLU A 137 -2.10 4.65 5.88
C GLU A 137 -0.67 5.18 5.83
N PHE A 138 -0.53 6.49 5.67
CA PHE A 138 0.75 7.18 5.84
C PHE A 138 0.86 7.68 7.28
N ARG A 139 1.82 7.16 8.05
CA ARG A 139 1.89 7.29 9.50
C ARG A 139 3.00 8.22 9.98
N MET A 140 3.75 8.83 9.07
CA MET A 140 4.88 9.69 9.43
C MET A 140 4.48 11.09 9.87
N VAL A 141 3.28 11.56 9.55
CA VAL A 141 2.85 12.94 9.83
C VAL A 141 2.75 13.18 11.34
N GLY A 142 3.38 14.25 11.82
CA GLY A 142 3.33 14.64 13.22
C GLY A 142 1.93 15.05 13.66
N SER A 143 1.64 14.93 14.98
CA SER A 143 0.30 15.22 15.51
C SER A 143 -0.15 16.67 15.31
N ARG A 144 0.77 17.61 15.19
CA ARG A 144 0.51 19.04 14.97
C ARG A 144 0.57 19.46 13.52
N ASP A 145 1.14 18.62 12.65
CA ASP A 145 1.38 18.94 11.24
C ASP A 145 0.10 18.79 10.41
N SER A 146 0.06 19.47 9.28
CA SER A 146 -1.02 19.28 8.30
C SER A 146 -0.78 18.03 7.46
N ILE A 147 -1.84 17.34 7.08
CA ILE A 147 -1.78 16.23 6.10
C ILE A 147 -1.79 16.74 4.65
N SER A 148 -1.91 18.06 4.44
CA SER A 148 -2.04 18.62 3.08
C SER A 148 -0.82 18.35 2.21
N GLU A 149 0.38 18.51 2.75
CA GLU A 149 1.62 18.31 1.99
C GLU A 149 1.79 16.86 1.57
N CYS A 150 1.61 15.91 2.50
CA CYS A 150 1.72 14.50 2.14
C CYS A 150 0.63 14.06 1.14
N ASN A 151 -0.59 14.62 1.22
CA ASN A 151 -1.63 14.34 0.22
C ASN A 151 -1.29 14.94 -1.15
N VAL A 152 -0.72 16.14 -1.20
CA VAL A 152 -0.24 16.73 -2.46
C VAL A 152 0.84 15.83 -3.08
N VAL A 153 1.81 15.40 -2.29
CA VAL A 153 2.87 14.51 -2.78
C VAL A 153 2.28 13.19 -3.25
N LEU A 154 1.49 12.47 -2.42
CA LEU A 154 0.90 11.19 -2.79
C LEU A 154 0.08 11.27 -4.07
N ASN A 155 -0.75 12.30 -4.21
CA ASN A 155 -1.56 12.49 -5.42
C ASN A 155 -0.69 12.79 -6.64
N THR A 156 0.37 13.57 -6.48
CA THR A 156 1.26 13.96 -7.60
C THR A 156 2.08 12.78 -8.09
N ILE A 157 2.73 12.04 -7.20
CA ILE A 157 3.55 10.87 -7.58
C ILE A 157 2.70 9.75 -8.15
N ALA A 158 1.51 9.51 -7.60
CA ALA A 158 0.57 8.55 -8.15
C ALA A 158 0.12 8.98 -9.57
N ALA A 159 -0.24 10.24 -9.77
CA ALA A 159 -0.67 10.75 -11.07
C ALA A 159 0.42 10.64 -12.14
N GLU A 160 1.69 10.84 -11.78
CA GLU A 160 2.82 10.67 -12.68
C GLU A 160 2.94 9.23 -13.17
N VAL A 161 2.96 8.26 -12.25
CA VAL A 161 3.08 6.83 -12.62
C VAL A 161 1.85 6.34 -13.36
N PHE A 162 0.64 6.79 -12.98
CA PHE A 162 -0.57 6.43 -13.73
C PHE A 162 -0.56 6.98 -15.16
N ARG A 163 -0.08 8.20 -15.37
CA ARG A 163 0.06 8.76 -16.73
C ARG A 163 0.96 7.86 -17.58
N ASP A 164 2.15 7.52 -17.06
CA ASP A 164 3.11 6.67 -17.79
C ASP A 164 2.55 5.27 -18.05
N ALA A 165 1.81 4.70 -17.08
CA ALA A 165 1.12 3.43 -17.25
C ALA A 165 0.02 3.51 -18.33
N CYS A 166 -0.80 4.57 -18.33
CA CYS A 166 -1.83 4.80 -19.34
C CYS A 166 -1.23 4.95 -20.73
N ASP A 167 -0.19 5.78 -20.89
CA ASP A 167 0.49 5.99 -22.17
C ASP A 167 1.02 4.67 -22.76
N ARG A 168 1.57 3.79 -21.92
CA ARG A 168 2.06 2.46 -22.32
C ARG A 168 0.92 1.53 -22.74
N LEU A 169 -0.17 1.52 -21.97
CA LEU A 169 -1.32 0.64 -22.23
C LEU A 169 -2.10 1.10 -23.48
N GLU A 170 -2.23 2.41 -23.70
CA GLU A 170 -2.87 2.97 -24.89
C GLU A 170 -2.07 2.71 -26.18
N ALA A 171 -0.75 2.63 -26.06
CA ALA A 171 0.14 2.36 -27.20
C ALA A 171 0.29 0.86 -27.52
N ALA A 172 -0.26 -0.03 -26.67
CA ALA A 172 -0.09 -1.48 -26.83
C ALA A 172 -1.04 -2.07 -27.88
N ASP A 173 -0.53 -2.98 -28.72
CA ASP A 173 -1.33 -3.73 -29.70
C ASP A 173 -2.22 -4.78 -29.01
N ASP A 174 -1.75 -5.37 -27.91
CA ASP A 174 -2.47 -6.33 -27.07
C ASP A 174 -2.53 -5.81 -25.63
N PHE A 175 -3.69 -5.27 -25.27
CA PHE A 175 -3.93 -4.65 -23.98
C PHE A 175 -3.78 -5.64 -22.81
N ASP A 176 -4.32 -6.84 -22.94
CA ASP A 176 -4.30 -7.83 -21.84
C ASP A 176 -2.85 -8.27 -21.54
N THR A 177 -2.06 -8.56 -22.55
CA THR A 177 -0.63 -8.88 -22.38
C THR A 177 0.13 -7.69 -21.78
N ALA A 178 -0.12 -6.47 -22.28
CA ALA A 178 0.57 -5.28 -21.78
C ALA A 178 0.28 -4.99 -20.31
N VAL A 179 -0.95 -5.19 -19.85
CA VAL A 179 -1.32 -5.04 -18.42
C VAL A 179 -0.55 -6.03 -17.56
N HIS A 180 -0.51 -7.31 -17.93
CA HIS A 180 0.20 -8.33 -17.17
C HIS A 180 1.71 -8.07 -17.12
N ASP A 181 2.31 -7.69 -18.24
CA ASP A 181 3.73 -7.36 -18.31
C ASP A 181 4.06 -6.13 -17.46
N LEU A 182 3.18 -5.12 -17.48
CA LEU A 182 3.34 -3.92 -16.67
C LEU A 182 3.26 -4.23 -15.17
N ILE A 183 2.25 -4.99 -14.73
CA ILE A 183 2.13 -5.42 -13.33
C ILE A 183 3.38 -6.18 -12.88
N LYS A 184 3.87 -7.11 -13.70
CA LYS A 184 5.07 -7.88 -13.41
C LYS A 184 6.30 -6.99 -13.28
N GLU A 185 6.52 -6.07 -14.23
CA GLU A 185 7.64 -5.11 -14.20
C GLU A 185 7.60 -4.24 -12.95
N LEU A 186 6.44 -3.66 -12.64
CA LEU A 186 6.26 -2.79 -11.48
C LEU A 186 6.41 -3.55 -10.15
N SER A 187 6.06 -4.83 -10.12
CA SER A 187 6.23 -5.67 -8.93
C SER A 187 7.71 -5.96 -8.60
N LEU A 188 8.60 -5.98 -9.60
CA LEU A 188 10.03 -6.24 -9.41
C LEU A 188 10.75 -5.14 -8.62
N ILE A 189 10.22 -3.92 -8.63
CA ILE A 189 10.80 -2.77 -7.92
C ILE A 189 10.69 -2.95 -6.41
N HIS A 190 9.74 -3.73 -5.94
CA HIS A 190 9.38 -3.86 -4.53
C HIS A 190 10.18 -4.93 -3.75
N ILE A 191 11.01 -5.69 -4.41
CA ILE A 191 11.87 -6.74 -3.84
C ILE A 191 13.31 -6.30 -3.82
#